data_b2f93f08e0e1f10db50342e983da4c9f
#
_entry.id   b2f93f08e0e1f10db50342e983da4c9f
#
_cell.length_a   1.000
_cell.length_b   1.000
_cell.length_c   1.000
_cell.angle_alpha   90.00
_cell.angle_beta   90.00
_cell.angle_gamma   90.00
#
_symmetry.space_group_name_H-M   'P 1'
#
loop_
_entity.id
_entity.type
_entity.pdbx_description
1 polymer ?
#
loop_
_entity_poly.entity_id
_entity_poly.type
_entity_poly.pdbx_seq_one_letter_code
_entity_poly.pdbx_strand_id
1 'polypeptide(L)'
;MSNKKDKLQGYDTLVSTFVLLSKESKKEVLDKLDKMDKVQVKSTHYYKGQLVLDIEYDAYWASCWFDTSAGIREHTGIELSEVYEATDPWYFNK
;
A
#
# COMPACT_ATOMS: atom_id res chain seq x y z
N MET A 1 -18.72 12.43 7.62
CA MET A 1 -18.42 12.17 7.86
C MET A 1 -17.83 11.63 7.84
N SER A 2 -17.50 11.73 7.58
CA SER A 2 -16.92 11.07 7.55
C SER A 2 -16.69 10.45 8.37
N ASN A 3 -16.86 10.08 8.65
CA ASN A 3 -16.59 9.48 9.44
C ASN A 3 -15.78 8.50 9.32
N LYS A 4 -15.25 8.44 8.47
CA LYS A 4 -14.32 7.55 8.30
C LYS A 4 -13.22 7.85 9.13
N LYS A 5 -12.94 7.10 10.01
CA LYS A 5 -11.90 7.32 10.86
C LYS A 5 -10.65 6.88 10.26
N ASP A 6 -9.58 7.53 10.48
CA ASP A 6 -8.25 7.13 10.07
C ASP A 6 -7.83 6.00 11.00
N LYS A 7 -7.77 4.79 10.51
CA LYS A 7 -7.50 3.66 11.37
C LYS A 7 -6.07 3.60 11.89
N LEU A 8 -5.22 4.46 11.37
CA LEU A 8 -3.84 4.54 11.85
C LEU A 8 -3.62 5.73 12.76
N GLN A 9 -4.69 6.40 13.14
CA GLN A 9 -4.57 7.54 14.02
C GLN A 9 -3.93 7.12 15.33
N GLY A 10 -2.95 7.86 15.79
CA GLY A 10 -2.27 7.54 17.03
C GLY A 10 -1.03 6.70 16.87
N TYR A 11 -0.78 6.19 15.66
CA TYR A 11 0.41 5.40 15.39
C TYR A 11 1.44 6.28 14.69
N ASP A 12 2.71 5.90 14.83
CA ASP A 12 3.74 6.47 13.99
C ASP A 12 3.63 5.77 12.65
N THR A 13 3.46 6.51 11.59
CA THR A 13 3.22 5.91 10.29
C THR A 13 4.21 6.39 9.24
N LEU A 14 4.33 5.59 8.19
CA LEU A 14 5.12 5.92 7.02
C LEU A 14 4.23 5.75 5.82
N VAL A 15 4.56 6.42 4.73
CA VAL A 15 3.82 6.27 3.48
C VAL A 15 4.81 5.86 2.41
N SER A 16 4.48 4.83 1.67
CA SER A 16 5.29 4.40 0.55
C SER A 16 4.41 4.15 -0.65
N THR A 17 5.00 4.20 -1.82
CA THR A 17 4.29 3.95 -3.08
C THR A 17 4.62 2.53 -3.54
N PHE A 18 3.59 1.80 -3.95
CA PHE A 18 3.74 0.42 -4.38
C PHE A 18 3.07 0.23 -5.73
N VAL A 19 3.60 -0.71 -6.52
CA VAL A 19 2.94 -1.10 -7.75
C VAL A 19 2.43 -2.52 -7.57
N LEU A 20 1.21 -2.77 -8.05
CA LEU A 20 0.60 -4.08 -7.91
C LEU A 20 1.17 -5.04 -8.94
N LEU A 21 1.65 -6.18 -8.50
CA LEU A 21 2.22 -7.20 -9.37
C LEU A 21 1.27 -8.37 -9.59
N SER A 22 0.36 -8.61 -8.68
CA SER A 22 -0.56 -9.74 -8.82
C SER A 22 -1.78 -9.32 -9.62
N LYS A 23 -2.69 -10.24 -9.81
CA LYS A 23 -3.77 -10.02 -10.76
C LYS A 23 -5.08 -9.53 -10.20
N GLU A 24 -5.12 -9.20 -8.94
CA GLU A 24 -6.35 -8.72 -8.35
C GLU A 24 -6.79 -7.43 -9.01
N SER A 25 -8.08 -7.22 -9.07
CA SER A 25 -8.62 -5.95 -9.54
C SER A 25 -8.40 -4.89 -8.47
N LYS A 26 -8.56 -3.63 -8.87
CA LYS A 26 -8.43 -2.54 -7.91
C LYS A 26 -9.38 -2.73 -6.74
N LYS A 27 -10.62 -3.13 -7.01
CA LYS A 27 -11.60 -3.32 -5.96
C LYS A 27 -11.17 -4.40 -4.99
N GLU A 28 -10.66 -5.50 -5.51
CA GLU A 28 -10.21 -6.60 -4.65
C GLU A 28 -9.04 -6.17 -3.79
N VAL A 29 -8.10 -5.43 -4.37
CA VAL A 29 -6.94 -4.96 -3.63
C VAL A 29 -7.39 -4.05 -2.50
N LEU A 30 -8.26 -3.10 -2.81
CA LEU A 30 -8.71 -2.16 -1.79
C LEU A 30 -9.48 -2.86 -0.69
N ASP A 31 -10.31 -3.85 -1.05
CA ASP A 31 -11.06 -4.59 -0.04
C ASP A 31 -10.13 -5.35 0.89
N LYS A 32 -9.13 -6.00 0.33
CA LYS A 32 -8.22 -6.79 1.16
C LYS A 32 -7.37 -5.93 2.06
N LEU A 33 -6.88 -4.81 1.53
CA LEU A 33 -6.07 -3.93 2.35
C LEU A 33 -6.88 -3.24 3.43
N ASP A 34 -8.15 -2.97 3.13
CA ASP A 34 -9.02 -2.35 4.12
C ASP A 34 -9.22 -3.23 5.35
N LYS A 35 -9.06 -4.53 5.20
CA LYS A 35 -9.22 -5.44 6.32
C LYS A 35 -8.00 -5.52 7.21
N MET A 36 -6.89 -4.97 6.79
CA MET A 36 -5.69 -4.97 7.61
C MET A 36 -5.73 -3.77 8.54
N ASP A 37 -5.45 -4.01 9.80
CA ASP A 37 -5.48 -2.93 10.78
C ASP A 37 -4.31 -1.97 10.69
N LYS A 38 -3.23 -2.42 10.11
CA LYS A 38 -1.98 -1.66 10.16
C LYS A 38 -1.62 -0.96 8.87
N VAL A 39 -2.48 -1.02 7.87
CA VAL A 39 -2.24 -0.34 6.60
C VAL A 39 -3.50 0.37 6.14
N GLN A 40 -3.31 1.42 5.38
CA GLN A 40 -4.41 2.20 4.86
C GLN A 40 -4.01 2.77 3.51
N VAL A 41 -4.83 2.58 2.50
CA VAL A 41 -4.54 3.09 1.17
C VAL A 41 -4.88 4.57 1.14
N LYS A 42 -3.92 5.40 0.78
CA LYS A 42 -4.12 6.84 0.72
C LYS A 42 -4.63 7.28 -0.65
N SER A 43 -4.10 6.68 -1.70
CA SER A 43 -4.54 7.03 -3.04
C SER A 43 -4.12 5.95 -4.01
N THR A 44 -4.73 5.95 -5.18
CA THR A 44 -4.39 5.00 -6.22
C THR A 44 -4.40 5.72 -7.56
N HIS A 45 -3.63 5.21 -8.51
CA HIS A 45 -3.69 5.66 -9.87
C HIS A 45 -3.12 4.55 -10.76
N TYR A 46 -3.29 4.70 -12.07
CA TYR A 46 -2.73 3.75 -13.02
C TYR A 46 -1.58 4.39 -13.78
N TYR A 47 -0.54 3.62 -13.98
CA TYR A 47 0.56 4.06 -14.79
C TYR A 47 0.89 2.92 -15.74
N LYS A 48 0.73 3.17 -17.02
CA LYS A 48 0.99 2.19 -18.07
C LYS A 48 0.28 0.87 -17.82
N GLY A 49 -0.95 0.97 -17.38
CA GLY A 49 -1.79 -0.21 -17.17
C GLY A 49 -1.59 -0.91 -15.86
N GLN A 50 -0.68 -0.43 -15.02
CA GLN A 50 -0.47 -1.04 -13.72
C GLN A 50 -1.04 -0.17 -12.62
N LEU A 51 -1.62 -0.81 -11.63
CA LEU A 51 -2.18 -0.10 -10.50
C LEU A 51 -1.06 0.30 -9.55
N VAL A 52 -1.02 1.57 -9.21
CA VAL A 52 -0.04 2.12 -8.28
C VAL A 52 -0.79 2.64 -7.07
N LEU A 53 -0.30 2.32 -5.89
CA LEU A 53 -0.98 2.68 -4.65
C LEU A 53 -0.02 3.39 -3.71
N ASP A 54 -0.51 4.45 -3.07
CA ASP A 54 0.22 5.05 -1.96
C ASP A 54 -0.41 4.47 -0.70
N ILE A 55 0.38 3.84 0.12
CA ILE A 55 -0.09 3.14 1.30
C ILE A 55 0.58 3.69 2.53
N GLU A 56 -0.24 4.05 3.50
CA GLU A 56 0.25 4.46 4.81
C GLU A 56 0.20 3.24 5.73
N TYR A 57 1.21 3.05 6.53
CA TYR A 57 1.29 1.87 7.38
C TYR A 57 2.00 2.20 8.69
N ASP A 58 1.70 1.40 9.71
CA ASP A 58 2.29 1.55 11.02
C ASP A 58 3.77 1.22 10.95
N ALA A 59 4.61 2.17 11.33
CA ALA A 59 6.06 2.01 11.23
C ALA A 59 6.57 0.89 12.12
N TYR A 60 5.97 0.72 13.29
CA TYR A 60 6.40 -0.33 14.19
C TYR A 60 6.07 -1.72 13.62
N TRP A 61 4.87 -1.86 13.08
CA TRP A 61 4.47 -3.10 12.43
C TRP A 61 5.41 -3.41 11.26
N ALA A 62 5.70 -2.40 10.46
CA ALA A 62 6.55 -2.60 9.29
C ALA A 62 7.95 -3.06 9.68
N SER A 63 8.43 -2.60 10.83
CA SER A 63 9.77 -2.98 11.27
C SER A 63 9.87 -4.46 11.63
N CYS A 64 8.74 -5.13 11.80
CA CYS A 64 8.73 -6.56 12.11
C CYS A 64 8.86 -7.40 10.85
N TRP A 65 8.80 -6.78 9.68
CA TRP A 65 8.89 -7.51 8.43
C TRP A 65 10.14 -7.10 7.69
N PHE A 66 10.63 -8.00 6.87
CA PHE A 66 11.79 -7.72 6.09
C PHE A 66 11.53 -6.53 5.17
N ASP A 67 10.35 -6.47 4.59
CA ASP A 67 9.87 -5.25 3.97
C ASP A 67 8.36 -5.23 4.07
N THR A 68 7.78 -4.07 3.85
CA THR A 68 6.35 -3.87 4.02
C THR A 68 5.54 -4.70 3.04
N SER A 69 6.05 -4.86 1.81
CA SER A 69 5.30 -5.64 0.84
C SER A 69 5.26 -7.11 1.22
N ALA A 70 6.30 -7.61 1.89
CA ALA A 70 6.28 -8.98 2.38
C ALA A 70 5.20 -9.16 3.45
N GLY A 71 5.05 -8.18 4.33
CA GLY A 71 4.01 -8.23 5.34
C GLY A 71 2.62 -8.20 4.74
N ILE A 72 2.42 -7.37 3.73
CA ILE A 72 1.13 -7.29 3.06
C ILE A 72 0.82 -8.61 2.36
N ARG A 73 1.82 -9.19 1.69
CA ARG A 73 1.62 -10.46 1.01
C ARG A 73 1.24 -11.56 1.98
N GLU A 74 1.88 -11.56 3.12
CA GLU A 74 1.60 -12.59 4.12
C GLU A 74 0.17 -12.53 4.62
N HIS A 75 -0.38 -11.32 4.74
CA HIS A 75 -1.73 -11.16 5.28
C HIS A 75 -2.82 -11.20 4.22
N THR A 76 -2.51 -10.86 2.99
CA THR A 76 -3.55 -10.71 1.97
C THR A 76 -3.33 -11.54 0.72
N GLY A 77 -2.12 -12.01 0.51
CA GLY A 77 -1.78 -12.69 -0.75
C GLY A 77 -1.51 -11.76 -1.91
N ILE A 78 -1.61 -10.45 -1.69
CA ILE A 78 -1.39 -9.48 -2.75
C ILE A 78 0.10 -9.25 -2.93
N GLU A 79 0.57 -9.29 -4.17
CA GLU A 79 1.98 -9.06 -4.47
C GLU A 79 2.18 -7.61 -4.87
N LEU A 80 3.04 -6.94 -4.14
CA LEU A 80 3.34 -5.53 -4.40
C LEU A 80 4.85 -5.36 -4.48
N SER A 81 5.27 -4.34 -5.20
CA SER A 81 6.67 -3.96 -5.24
C SER A 81 6.78 -2.49 -4.86
N GLU A 82 7.61 -2.18 -3.91
CA GLU A 82 7.77 -0.80 -3.47
C GLU A 82 8.53 -0.01 -4.52
N VAL A 83 8.09 1.21 -4.77
CA VAL A 83 8.71 2.11 -5.72
C VAL A 83 9.62 3.07 -4.96
N TYR A 84 10.87 3.15 -5.38
CA TYR A 84 11.83 3.98 -4.67
C TYR A 84 12.17 5.22 -5.43
N GLU A 85 11.36 6.22 -5.28
CA GLU A 85 11.70 7.51 -5.77
C GLU A 85 12.07 7.66 -7.20
N ALA A 86 12.89 8.61 -7.43
CA ALA A 86 13.19 9.03 -8.76
C ALA A 86 13.90 8.01 -9.61
N THR A 87 14.45 6.98 -9.02
CA THR A 87 15.14 5.99 -9.82
C THR A 87 14.22 4.97 -10.44
N ASP A 88 12.93 4.98 -10.03
CA ASP A 88 11.99 4.01 -10.55
C ASP A 88 11.12 4.60 -11.63
N PRO A 89 10.93 3.87 -12.75
CA PRO A 89 10.11 4.41 -13.83
C PRO A 89 8.66 4.63 -13.43
N TRP A 90 8.17 3.87 -12.46
CA TRP A 90 6.79 4.02 -12.01
C TRP A 90 6.55 5.38 -11.38
N TYR A 91 7.57 5.95 -10.82
CA TYR A 91 7.45 7.16 -10.04
C TYR A 91 7.27 8.40 -10.88
N PHE A 92 7.88 8.45 -12.04
CA PHE A 92 7.89 9.63 -12.82
C PHE A 92 6.62 10.08 -13.47
N ASN A 93 5.71 9.25 -13.67
CA ASN A 93 4.54 9.63 -14.44
C ASN A 93 3.28 9.63 -13.63
N LYS A 94 3.36 10.24 -12.53
CA LYS A 94 2.20 10.33 -11.70
C LYS A 94 1.23 11.33 -12.19
#